data_07362b54a5947c739a43ca62dc65bba8
#
_entry.id   07362b54a5947c739a43ca62dc65bba8
#
_cell.length_a   1.000
_cell.length_b   1.000
_cell.length_c   1.000
_cell.angle_alpha   90.00
_cell.angle_beta   90.00
_cell.angle_gamma   90.00
#
_symmetry.space_group_name_H-M   'P 1'
#
loop_
_entity.id
_entity.type
_entity.pdbx_description
1 polymer ?
#
loop_
_entity_poly.entity_id
_entity_poly.type
_entity_poly.pdbx_seq_one_letter_code
_entity_poly.pdbx_strand_id
1 'polypeptide(L)'
;MVCIIVAGWFWKNDEQPAVEAEKPGQEMIMTQNGSRTRSLLADGTTVWLNAGSKLFYENDFNGATREVRLEGEAFFDVVKQTNRPFIVHTSGIDIRVLGTAFNVKSYPEDKNVETTLYRGRVQVLRHEDSISKAIQLIPNQKLILPKQAANEPLKLSDENKPSSKEISASFIIAHIDSTKKESERFETAWLYSRLEFRGDNFEELAKKLERWYNVTIFFADEKVKSLNFNGSFERETVEQAFKYLQAAIPFNYKIENNEISVSSSQ
;
A
#
# COMPACT_ATOMS: atom_id res chain seq x y z
N MET A 1 -18.82 -26.42 61.01
CA MET A 1 -17.86 -26.59 59.91
C MET A 1 -18.43 -25.89 58.70
N VAL A 2 -18.01 -24.63 58.47
CA VAL A 2 -18.56 -23.78 57.40
C VAL A 2 -17.46 -23.67 56.32
N CYS A 3 -17.78 -24.19 55.13
CA CYS A 3 -16.92 -24.07 53.97
C CYS A 3 -17.22 -22.74 53.27
N ILE A 4 -16.24 -21.83 53.25
CA ILE A 4 -16.27 -20.59 52.50
C ILE A 4 -15.65 -20.89 51.11
N ILE A 5 -16.48 -20.84 50.06
CA ILE A 5 -16.04 -20.91 48.66
C ILE A 5 -15.66 -19.48 48.24
N VAL A 6 -14.38 -19.23 48.04
CA VAL A 6 -13.87 -18.00 47.45
C VAL A 6 -13.90 -18.16 45.93
N ALA A 7 -14.85 -17.53 45.27
CA ALA A 7 -14.90 -17.41 43.82
C ALA A 7 -13.91 -16.32 43.38
N GLY A 8 -12.76 -16.74 42.84
CA GLY A 8 -11.80 -15.84 42.19
C GLY A 8 -12.33 -15.33 40.85
N TRP A 9 -12.62 -14.06 40.79
CA TRP A 9 -12.94 -13.36 39.54
C TRP A 9 -11.62 -13.13 38.77
N PHE A 10 -11.43 -13.85 37.68
CA PHE A 10 -10.41 -13.52 36.68
C PHE A 10 -10.86 -12.28 35.90
N TRP A 11 -10.28 -11.16 36.22
CA TRP A 11 -10.33 -9.98 35.35
C TRP A 11 -9.43 -10.26 34.14
N LYS A 12 -10.05 -10.48 33.00
CA LYS A 12 -9.40 -10.50 31.71
C LYS A 12 -9.10 -9.03 31.35
N ASN A 13 -7.84 -8.62 31.45
CA ASN A 13 -7.40 -7.35 30.92
C ASN A 13 -7.57 -7.42 29.40
N ASP A 14 -8.62 -6.81 28.89
CA ASP A 14 -8.69 -6.42 27.50
C ASP A 14 -7.70 -5.26 27.30
N GLU A 15 -6.50 -5.57 26.83
CA GLU A 15 -5.59 -4.56 26.33
C GLU A 15 -6.24 -3.92 25.10
N GLN A 16 -6.88 -2.78 25.31
CA GLN A 16 -7.27 -1.91 24.20
C GLN A 16 -6.00 -1.55 23.43
N PRO A 17 -6.01 -1.66 22.09
CA PRO A 17 -4.87 -1.23 21.30
C PRO A 17 -4.61 0.25 21.62
N ALA A 18 -3.38 0.55 22.00
CA ALA A 18 -2.94 1.90 22.33
C ALA A 18 -3.26 2.81 21.13
N VAL A 19 -4.21 3.71 21.32
CA VAL A 19 -4.46 4.82 20.40
C VAL A 19 -3.20 5.67 20.46
N GLU A 20 -2.40 5.63 19.41
CA GLU A 20 -1.19 6.44 19.28
C GLU A 20 -1.61 7.91 19.43
N ALA A 21 -1.15 8.57 20.50
CA ALA A 21 -1.57 9.92 20.85
C ALA A 21 -1.23 10.87 19.69
N GLU A 22 -2.24 11.53 19.13
CA GLU A 22 -2.09 12.54 18.09
C GLU A 22 -1.12 13.64 18.58
N LYS A 23 -0.06 13.88 17.83
CA LYS A 23 0.85 15.00 18.13
C LYS A 23 0.09 16.30 17.89
N PRO A 24 0.15 17.28 18.80
CA PRO A 24 -0.49 18.57 18.61
C PRO A 24 -0.04 19.22 17.29
N GLY A 25 -1.00 19.60 16.41
CA GLY A 25 -0.72 20.19 15.10
C GLY A 25 -0.63 19.19 13.94
N GLN A 26 -0.81 17.90 14.17
CA GLN A 26 -0.91 16.90 13.11
C GLN A 26 -2.35 16.75 12.64
N GLU A 27 -2.57 16.84 11.33
CA GLU A 27 -3.85 16.54 10.68
C GLU A 27 -3.81 15.17 10.00
N MET A 28 -5.00 14.59 9.81
CA MET A 28 -5.16 13.32 9.15
C MET A 28 -6.27 13.39 8.10
N ILE A 29 -5.96 12.92 6.90
CA ILE A 29 -6.96 12.62 5.87
C ILE A 29 -7.05 11.09 5.77
N MET A 30 -8.26 10.55 5.86
CA MET A 30 -8.48 9.12 5.71
C MET A 30 -9.61 8.81 4.74
N THR A 31 -9.52 7.66 4.10
CA THR A 31 -10.55 7.09 3.24
C THR A 31 -11.00 5.74 3.79
N GLN A 32 -12.28 5.47 3.75
CA GLN A 32 -12.80 4.13 3.98
C GLN A 32 -12.62 3.25 2.74
N ASN A 33 -12.75 1.93 2.89
CA ASN A 33 -12.87 1.03 1.76
C ASN A 33 -14.04 1.48 0.86
N GLY A 34 -13.91 1.31 -0.44
CA GLY A 34 -14.87 1.78 -1.43
C GLY A 34 -14.83 3.29 -1.71
N SER A 35 -14.06 4.07 -0.96
CA SER A 35 -14.02 5.52 -1.07
C SER A 35 -12.64 6.03 -1.45
N ARG A 36 -12.59 7.14 -2.18
CA ARG A 36 -11.38 7.85 -2.57
C ARG A 36 -11.57 9.34 -2.36
N THR A 37 -10.51 10.06 -2.07
CA THR A 37 -10.60 11.51 -1.89
C THR A 37 -9.47 12.23 -2.59
N ARG A 38 -9.68 13.51 -2.89
CA ARG A 38 -8.68 14.44 -3.37
C ARG A 38 -8.57 15.58 -2.37
N SER A 39 -7.36 15.91 -1.99
CA SER A 39 -7.07 17.01 -1.06
C SER A 39 -6.00 17.93 -1.62
N LEU A 40 -6.08 19.20 -1.25
CA LEU A 40 -5.06 20.23 -1.50
C LEU A 40 -4.40 20.55 -0.17
N LEU A 41 -3.09 20.27 -0.06
CA LEU A 41 -2.31 20.59 1.14
C LEU A 41 -1.93 22.07 1.17
N ALA A 42 -1.51 22.57 2.34
CA ALA A 42 -1.21 23.97 2.56
C ALA A 42 -0.06 24.53 1.67
N ASP A 43 0.85 23.65 1.22
CA ASP A 43 1.92 24.03 0.29
C ASP A 43 1.49 24.07 -1.19
N GLY A 44 0.21 23.78 -1.49
CA GLY A 44 -0.35 23.68 -2.83
C GLY A 44 -0.20 22.31 -3.48
N THR A 45 0.41 21.33 -2.79
CA THR A 45 0.50 19.95 -3.27
C THR A 45 -0.89 19.31 -3.32
N THR A 46 -1.22 18.67 -4.45
CA THR A 46 -2.46 17.90 -4.56
C THR A 46 -2.18 16.43 -4.29
N VAL A 47 -3.01 15.84 -3.43
CA VAL A 47 -2.96 14.41 -3.09
C VAL A 47 -4.28 13.75 -3.43
N TRP A 48 -4.23 12.64 -4.16
CA TRP A 48 -5.35 11.72 -4.31
C TRP A 48 -5.08 10.53 -3.40
N LEU A 49 -6.02 10.19 -2.54
CA LEU A 49 -5.91 9.10 -1.59
C LEU A 49 -6.85 7.97 -2.01
N ASN A 50 -6.31 6.77 -2.22
CA ASN A 50 -7.07 5.59 -2.62
C ASN A 50 -7.85 5.01 -1.43
N ALA A 51 -8.71 4.02 -1.68
CA ALA A 51 -9.55 3.36 -0.68
C ALA A 51 -8.71 2.73 0.45
N GLY A 52 -9.20 2.83 1.69
CA GLY A 52 -8.56 2.24 2.87
C GLY A 52 -7.21 2.86 3.22
N SER A 53 -7.01 4.15 2.93
CA SER A 53 -5.72 4.82 3.12
C SER A 53 -5.80 5.95 4.15
N LYS A 54 -4.65 6.27 4.77
CA LYS A 54 -4.49 7.36 5.73
C LYS A 54 -3.25 8.17 5.39
N LEU A 55 -3.40 9.50 5.42
CA LEU A 55 -2.31 10.45 5.25
C LEU A 55 -2.27 11.37 6.46
N PHE A 56 -1.13 11.37 7.15
CA PHE A 56 -0.85 12.25 8.30
C PHE A 56 0.12 13.34 7.85
N TYR A 57 -0.13 14.59 8.23
CA TYR A 57 0.72 15.73 7.84
C TYR A 57 0.58 16.87 8.84
N GLU A 58 1.57 17.77 8.86
CA GLU A 58 1.48 19.01 9.63
C GLU A 58 0.75 20.08 8.81
N ASN A 59 -0.20 20.79 9.44
CA ASN A 59 -1.14 21.70 8.77
C ASN A 59 -0.46 22.80 7.96
N ASP A 60 0.68 23.30 8.41
CA ASP A 60 1.29 24.51 7.86
C ASP A 60 2.70 24.30 7.26
N PHE A 61 3.26 23.09 7.34
CA PHE A 61 4.61 22.78 6.84
C PHE A 61 5.65 23.85 7.18
N ASN A 62 5.72 24.34 8.42
CA ASN A 62 6.60 25.43 8.81
C ASN A 62 8.10 25.06 8.87
N GLY A 63 8.46 23.80 8.74
CA GLY A 63 9.82 23.28 8.83
C GLY A 63 10.68 23.51 7.58
N ALA A 64 11.94 23.06 7.66
CA ALA A 64 12.87 23.01 6.53
C ALA A 64 12.47 21.95 5.49
N THR A 65 11.59 21.03 5.85
CA THR A 65 11.01 19.97 5.04
C THR A 65 9.49 20.04 5.08
N ARG A 66 8.84 19.36 4.14
CA ARG A 66 7.39 19.15 4.08
C ARG A 66 7.18 17.64 4.23
N GLU A 67 6.72 17.22 5.40
CA GLU A 67 6.68 15.80 5.75
C GLU A 67 5.26 15.29 5.88
N VAL A 68 5.01 14.13 5.30
CA VAL A 68 3.75 13.40 5.42
C VAL A 68 4.03 11.93 5.70
N ARG A 69 3.14 11.24 6.41
CA ARG A 69 3.20 9.79 6.63
C ARG A 69 2.00 9.14 5.95
N LEU A 70 2.28 8.15 5.10
CA LEU A 70 1.28 7.41 4.33
C LEU A 70 1.15 5.97 4.83
N GLU A 71 -0.08 5.57 5.12
CA GLU A 71 -0.52 4.18 5.24
C GLU A 71 -1.57 3.93 4.17
N GLY A 72 -1.29 3.10 3.17
CA GLY A 72 -2.17 2.87 2.04
C GLY A 72 -1.59 3.29 0.70
N GLU A 73 -2.41 3.84 -0.18
CA GLU A 73 -2.01 4.26 -1.52
C GLU A 73 -2.42 5.69 -1.81
N ALA A 74 -1.48 6.47 -2.32
CA ALA A 74 -1.71 7.86 -2.72
C ALA A 74 -0.93 8.24 -3.97
N PHE A 75 -1.55 9.08 -4.79
CA PHE A 75 -0.88 9.80 -5.86
C PHE A 75 -0.64 11.23 -5.42
N PHE A 76 0.60 11.70 -5.58
CA PHE A 76 1.05 13.03 -5.22
C PHE A 76 1.40 13.83 -6.48
N ASP A 77 0.86 15.03 -6.60
CA ASP A 77 1.36 16.05 -7.52
C ASP A 77 1.96 17.20 -6.69
N VAL A 78 3.25 17.06 -6.41
CA VAL A 78 3.98 17.92 -5.47
C VAL A 78 4.42 19.21 -6.15
N VAL A 79 4.09 20.36 -5.53
CA VAL A 79 4.55 21.67 -5.96
C VAL A 79 6.07 21.78 -5.84
N LYS A 80 6.70 22.30 -6.90
CA LYS A 80 8.16 22.43 -6.97
C LYS A 80 8.68 23.47 -5.97
N GLN A 81 9.47 23.02 -5.01
CA GLN A 81 10.22 23.83 -4.05
C GLN A 81 11.61 23.23 -3.85
N THR A 82 12.63 23.81 -4.48
CA THR A 82 14.00 23.26 -4.49
C THR A 82 14.68 23.30 -3.14
N ASN A 83 14.33 24.27 -2.28
CA ASN A 83 14.95 24.49 -0.97
C ASN A 83 14.18 23.79 0.17
N ARG A 84 12.99 23.25 -0.10
CA ARG A 84 12.15 22.58 0.89
C ARG A 84 11.66 21.25 0.34
N PRO A 85 12.39 20.16 0.57
CA PRO A 85 12.00 18.84 0.12
C PRO A 85 10.63 18.43 0.67
N PHE A 86 9.88 17.66 -0.13
CA PHE A 86 8.69 16.95 0.32
C PHE A 86 9.07 15.49 0.58
N ILE A 87 8.74 14.97 1.77
CA ILE A 87 9.12 13.64 2.21
C ILE A 87 7.86 12.85 2.53
N VAL A 88 7.71 11.69 1.93
CA VAL A 88 6.65 10.72 2.26
C VAL A 88 7.26 9.58 3.06
N HIS A 89 6.93 9.52 4.35
CA HIS A 89 7.28 8.40 5.23
C HIS A 89 6.31 7.26 5.02
N THR A 90 6.83 6.05 4.85
CA THR A 90 6.05 4.83 4.70
C THR A 90 6.57 3.73 5.62
N SER A 91 6.04 2.52 5.52
CA SER A 91 6.56 1.36 6.24
C SER A 91 7.93 0.95 5.68
N GLY A 92 9.03 1.43 6.29
CA GLY A 92 10.41 1.01 6.00
C GLY A 92 11.19 1.87 5.02
N ILE A 93 10.56 2.81 4.31
CA ILE A 93 11.25 3.74 3.40
C ILE A 93 10.71 5.16 3.48
N ASP A 94 11.59 6.10 3.20
CA ASP A 94 11.29 7.51 2.97
C ASP A 94 11.43 7.85 1.49
N ILE A 95 10.47 8.58 0.96
CA ILE A 95 10.44 9.01 -0.44
C ILE A 95 10.59 10.53 -0.47
N ARG A 96 11.73 11.00 -0.97
CA ARG A 96 12.09 12.42 -1.01
C ARG A 96 11.98 12.99 -2.42
N VAL A 97 11.29 14.13 -2.55
CA VAL A 97 11.08 14.82 -3.83
C VAL A 97 11.18 16.33 -3.68
N LEU A 98 11.36 17.06 -4.80
CA LEU A 98 11.42 18.53 -4.83
C LEU A 98 10.27 19.17 -5.64
N GLY A 99 9.54 18.36 -6.43
CA GLY A 99 8.47 18.82 -7.30
C GLY A 99 8.19 17.78 -8.37
N THR A 100 7.31 16.84 -8.06
CA THR A 100 7.28 15.50 -8.68
C THR A 100 5.84 15.00 -8.70
N ALA A 101 5.47 14.30 -9.78
CA ALA A 101 4.21 13.55 -9.84
C ALA A 101 4.54 12.05 -9.74
N PHE A 102 4.03 11.39 -8.70
CA PHE A 102 4.35 9.99 -8.40
C PHE A 102 3.24 9.30 -7.59
N ASN A 103 3.16 7.98 -7.71
CA ASN A 103 2.27 7.13 -6.91
C ASN A 103 3.08 6.38 -5.85
N VAL A 104 2.54 6.23 -4.67
CA VAL A 104 3.10 5.42 -3.57
C VAL A 104 2.01 4.46 -3.10
N LYS A 105 2.36 3.17 -3.00
CA LYS A 105 1.51 2.13 -2.43
C LYS A 105 2.23 1.43 -1.29
N SER A 106 1.69 1.57 -0.08
CA SER A 106 2.27 1.04 1.17
C SER A 106 1.17 0.65 2.15
N TYR A 107 0.24 -0.23 1.74
CA TYR A 107 -0.76 -0.77 2.67
C TYR A 107 -0.10 -1.66 3.71
N PRO A 108 -0.48 -1.60 5.00
CA PRO A 108 0.12 -2.42 6.06
C PRO A 108 0.15 -3.92 5.75
N GLU A 109 -0.91 -4.43 5.16
CA GLU A 109 -1.10 -5.84 4.83
C GLU A 109 -0.45 -6.30 3.51
N ASP A 110 0.00 -5.37 2.66
CA ASP A 110 0.68 -5.70 1.41
C ASP A 110 2.15 -6.11 1.68
N LYS A 111 2.67 -7.05 0.90
CA LYS A 111 4.04 -7.58 1.05
C LYS A 111 5.12 -6.59 0.64
N ASN A 112 4.78 -5.63 -0.22
CA ASN A 112 5.72 -4.70 -0.84
C ASN A 112 5.33 -3.24 -0.55
N VAL A 113 6.34 -2.37 -0.60
CA VAL A 113 6.15 -0.94 -0.85
C VAL A 113 6.49 -0.67 -2.31
N GLU A 114 5.63 0.06 -3.00
CA GLU A 114 5.81 0.39 -4.41
C GLU A 114 5.80 1.90 -4.62
N THR A 115 6.70 2.40 -5.45
CA THR A 115 6.76 3.82 -5.83
C THR A 115 6.92 3.94 -7.34
N THR A 116 6.00 4.64 -8.00
CA THR A 116 6.00 4.84 -9.45
C THR A 116 6.15 6.32 -9.77
N LEU A 117 7.14 6.65 -10.60
CA LEU A 117 7.46 8.02 -10.98
C LEU A 117 6.95 8.37 -12.37
N TYR A 118 6.17 9.46 -12.47
CA TYR A 118 5.63 9.98 -13.74
C TYR A 118 6.36 11.24 -14.23
N ARG A 119 6.67 12.17 -13.33
CA ARG A 119 7.36 13.44 -13.64
C ARG A 119 8.29 13.86 -12.51
N GLY A 120 9.45 14.36 -12.84
CA GLY A 120 10.43 14.87 -11.87
C GLY A 120 11.49 13.85 -11.48
N ARG A 121 11.85 13.80 -10.21
CA ARG A 121 12.81 12.84 -9.62
C ARG A 121 12.32 12.39 -8.26
N VAL A 122 12.58 11.12 -7.96
CA VAL A 122 12.35 10.51 -6.66
C VAL A 122 13.67 9.98 -6.12
N GLN A 123 13.94 10.24 -4.85
CA GLN A 123 14.98 9.60 -4.05
C GLN A 123 14.28 8.73 -3.02
N VAL A 124 14.57 7.43 -3.02
CA VAL A 124 14.05 6.48 -2.04
C VAL A 124 15.16 6.12 -1.09
N LEU A 125 14.92 6.32 0.20
CA LEU A 125 15.84 6.00 1.27
C LEU A 125 15.19 4.94 2.17
N ARG A 126 15.97 3.98 2.66
CA ARG A 126 15.55 3.16 3.80
C ARG A 126 15.75 3.97 5.08
N HIS A 127 14.97 3.71 6.11
CA HIS A 127 15.00 4.51 7.34
C HIS A 127 16.40 4.64 7.99
N GLU A 128 17.26 3.66 7.81
CA GLU A 128 18.61 3.63 8.41
C GLU A 128 19.74 4.03 7.43
N ASP A 129 19.39 4.35 6.18
CA ASP A 129 20.37 4.67 5.15
C ASP A 129 20.70 6.17 5.10
N SER A 130 21.98 6.47 4.80
CA SER A 130 22.40 7.83 4.48
C SER A 130 21.89 8.25 3.09
N ILE A 131 21.75 9.56 2.86
CA ILE A 131 21.31 10.13 1.57
C ILE A 131 22.18 9.66 0.39
N SER A 132 23.47 9.36 0.62
CA SER A 132 24.38 8.85 -0.39
C SER A 132 24.02 7.47 -0.92
N LYS A 133 23.20 6.70 -0.21
CA LYS A 133 22.71 5.37 -0.60
C LYS A 133 21.29 5.42 -1.19
N ALA A 134 20.71 6.60 -1.43
CA ALA A 134 19.37 6.73 -1.97
C ALA A 134 19.25 6.09 -3.36
N ILE A 135 18.21 5.28 -3.53
CA ILE A 135 17.80 4.77 -4.84
C ILE A 135 17.15 5.93 -5.61
N GLN A 136 17.65 6.25 -6.79
CA GLN A 136 17.09 7.31 -7.63
C GLN A 136 16.21 6.72 -8.71
N LEU A 137 14.98 7.25 -8.84
CA LEU A 137 14.10 6.95 -9.96
C LEU A 137 14.05 8.11 -10.94
N ILE A 138 13.97 7.76 -12.21
CA ILE A 138 13.68 8.65 -13.34
C ILE A 138 12.26 8.40 -13.85
N PRO A 139 11.65 9.32 -14.62
CA PRO A 139 10.29 9.15 -15.13
C PRO A 139 10.07 7.80 -15.84
N ASN A 140 8.90 7.24 -15.63
CA ASN A 140 8.47 5.92 -16.10
C ASN A 140 9.19 4.73 -15.44
N GLN A 141 9.77 4.93 -14.26
CA GLN A 141 10.28 3.85 -13.44
C GLN A 141 9.36 3.59 -12.24
N LYS A 142 9.28 2.32 -11.86
CA LYS A 142 8.60 1.80 -10.68
C LYS A 142 9.59 1.03 -9.83
N LEU A 143 9.71 1.39 -8.56
CA LEU A 143 10.41 0.62 -7.55
C LEU A 143 9.42 -0.30 -6.85
N ILE A 144 9.79 -1.55 -6.67
CA ILE A 144 9.10 -2.54 -5.84
C ILE A 144 10.09 -3.01 -4.78
N LEU A 145 9.78 -2.77 -3.51
CA LEU A 145 10.62 -3.14 -2.37
C LEU A 145 9.83 -4.04 -1.43
N PRO A 146 10.25 -5.30 -1.21
CA PRO A 146 9.67 -6.15 -0.18
C PRO A 146 9.83 -5.52 1.21
N LYS A 147 8.77 -5.49 2.02
CA LYS A 147 8.81 -4.89 3.37
C LYS A 147 9.80 -5.60 4.30
N GLN A 148 9.96 -6.91 4.17
CA GLN A 148 10.98 -7.66 4.92
C GLN A 148 12.39 -7.15 4.59
N ALA A 149 12.62 -6.79 3.33
CA ALA A 149 13.89 -6.24 2.87
C ALA A 149 14.12 -4.78 3.28
N ALA A 150 13.06 -4.04 3.58
CA ALA A 150 13.16 -2.64 4.01
C ALA A 150 13.78 -2.50 5.42
N ASN A 151 13.71 -3.54 6.24
CA ASN A 151 14.21 -3.57 7.61
C ASN A 151 15.62 -4.20 7.75
N GLU A 152 16.24 -4.63 6.63
CA GLU A 152 17.60 -5.19 6.63
C GLU A 152 18.61 -4.21 6.05
N PRO A 153 19.81 -4.03 6.66
CA PRO A 153 20.84 -3.15 6.10
C PRO A 153 21.32 -3.65 4.73
N LEU A 154 21.52 -2.72 3.78
CA LEU A 154 22.12 -3.03 2.48
C LEU A 154 23.54 -3.56 2.67
N LYS A 155 23.74 -4.86 2.60
CA LYS A 155 25.06 -5.43 2.40
C LYS A 155 25.38 -5.29 0.92
N LEU A 156 26.32 -4.37 0.61
CA LEU A 156 26.97 -4.36 -0.69
C LEU A 156 27.71 -5.68 -0.80
N SER A 157 27.31 -6.53 -1.74
CA SER A 157 28.04 -7.75 -2.07
C SER A 157 29.41 -7.35 -2.64
N ASP A 158 30.47 -7.61 -1.88
CA ASP A 158 31.82 -7.68 -2.45
C ASP A 158 31.83 -8.78 -3.52
N GLU A 159 32.21 -8.43 -4.74
CA GLU A 159 32.16 -9.28 -5.93
C GLU A 159 33.09 -10.51 -5.90
N ASN A 160 33.61 -10.94 -4.76
CA ASN A 160 34.63 -11.99 -4.71
C ASN A 160 34.43 -13.08 -3.65
N LYS A 161 33.21 -13.59 -3.44
CA LYS A 161 33.05 -14.88 -2.76
C LYS A 161 31.70 -15.55 -3.07
N PRO A 162 31.66 -16.75 -3.69
CA PRO A 162 30.45 -17.54 -3.77
C PRO A 162 30.24 -18.25 -2.42
N SER A 163 29.40 -17.71 -1.56
CA SER A 163 28.97 -18.38 -0.34
C SER A 163 27.46 -18.26 -0.20
N SER A 164 26.86 -19.42 -0.18
CA SER A 164 25.48 -19.81 0.06
C SER A 164 24.67 -18.89 0.98
N LYS A 165 23.44 -18.55 0.51
CA LYS A 165 22.29 -18.04 1.28
C LYS A 165 22.51 -16.71 2.05
N GLU A 166 22.88 -15.65 1.39
CA GLU A 166 22.48 -14.31 1.80
C GLU A 166 21.29 -13.89 0.92
N ILE A 167 20.10 -13.82 1.49
CA ILE A 167 18.97 -13.14 0.87
C ILE A 167 19.34 -11.64 0.93
N SER A 168 20.08 -11.19 -0.06
CA SER A 168 20.28 -9.76 -0.29
C SER A 168 18.89 -9.16 -0.44
N ALA A 169 18.57 -8.16 0.37
CA ALA A 169 17.30 -7.42 0.30
C ALA A 169 17.20 -6.74 -1.08
N SER A 170 16.74 -7.50 -2.07
CA SER A 170 16.68 -7.07 -3.46
C SER A 170 15.41 -6.24 -3.69
N PHE A 171 15.60 -5.06 -4.27
CA PHE A 171 14.50 -4.28 -4.85
C PHE A 171 14.47 -4.53 -6.37
N ILE A 172 13.30 -4.28 -6.97
CA ILE A 172 13.11 -4.36 -8.41
C ILE A 172 12.83 -2.96 -8.94
N ILE A 173 13.57 -2.52 -9.98
CA ILE A 173 13.20 -1.36 -10.78
C ILE A 173 12.62 -1.87 -12.09
N ALA A 174 11.32 -1.63 -12.27
CA ALA A 174 10.59 -1.94 -13.49
C ALA A 174 10.34 -0.66 -14.30
N HIS A 175 10.17 -0.78 -15.60
CA HIS A 175 9.72 0.30 -16.47
C HIS A 175 8.21 0.19 -16.69
N ILE A 176 7.50 1.31 -16.54
CA ILE A 176 6.09 1.39 -16.92
C ILE A 176 5.96 1.77 -18.39
N ASP A 177 4.87 1.34 -19.02
CA ASP A 177 4.59 1.65 -20.42
C ASP A 177 4.24 3.13 -20.58
N SER A 178 5.22 3.91 -21.05
CA SER A 178 5.07 5.36 -21.27
C SER A 178 4.24 5.71 -22.51
N THR A 179 3.96 4.74 -23.39
CA THR A 179 3.16 4.97 -24.60
C THR A 179 1.66 5.04 -24.31
N LYS A 180 1.23 4.47 -23.20
CA LYS A 180 -0.16 4.49 -22.74
C LYS A 180 -0.53 5.86 -22.18
N LYS A 181 -1.77 6.27 -22.42
CA LYS A 181 -2.38 7.42 -21.74
C LYS A 181 -2.37 7.20 -20.22
N GLU A 182 -2.35 8.28 -19.45
CA GLU A 182 -2.36 8.18 -17.98
C GLU A 182 -3.52 7.33 -17.45
N SER A 183 -4.71 7.47 -18.06
CA SER A 183 -5.89 6.67 -17.72
C SER A 183 -5.77 5.17 -18.03
N GLU A 184 -4.81 4.78 -18.86
CA GLU A 184 -4.60 3.40 -19.27
C GLU A 184 -3.44 2.73 -18.52
N ARG A 185 -2.73 3.49 -17.66
CA ARG A 185 -1.60 2.97 -16.88
C ARG A 185 -2.11 2.16 -15.70
N PHE A 186 -1.47 1.03 -15.48
CA PHE A 186 -1.83 0.09 -14.41
C PHE A 186 -1.76 0.71 -13.02
N GLU A 187 -0.67 1.42 -12.73
CA GLU A 187 -0.34 1.92 -11.38
C GLU A 187 -1.24 3.08 -10.93
N THR A 188 -1.91 3.75 -11.88
CA THR A 188 -2.82 4.87 -11.60
C THR A 188 -4.23 4.64 -12.13
N ALA A 189 -4.56 3.41 -12.53
CA ALA A 189 -5.89 3.04 -13.00
C ALA A 189 -7.00 3.41 -11.99
N TRP A 190 -6.69 3.31 -10.70
CA TRP A 190 -7.60 3.65 -9.61
C TRP A 190 -8.03 5.13 -9.59
N LEU A 191 -7.19 6.06 -10.06
CA LEU A 191 -7.56 7.48 -10.25
C LEU A 191 -8.72 7.65 -11.25
N TYR A 192 -8.84 6.72 -12.18
CA TYR A 192 -9.84 6.69 -13.24
C TYR A 192 -10.96 5.67 -12.97
N SER A 193 -11.14 5.28 -11.69
CA SER A 193 -12.16 4.32 -11.26
C SER A 193 -12.05 2.95 -11.92
N ARG A 194 -10.82 2.48 -12.15
CA ARG A 194 -10.54 1.16 -12.69
C ARG A 194 -9.64 0.37 -11.72
N LEU A 195 -10.10 -0.80 -11.32
CA LEU A 195 -9.32 -1.78 -10.55
C LEU A 195 -8.57 -2.68 -11.54
N GLU A 196 -7.27 -2.69 -11.45
CA GLU A 196 -6.39 -3.51 -12.29
C GLU A 196 -5.70 -4.60 -11.47
N PHE A 197 -5.58 -5.80 -12.06
CA PHE A 197 -4.83 -6.91 -11.47
C PHE A 197 -4.12 -7.73 -12.56
N ARG A 198 -2.83 -8.07 -12.28
CA ARG A 198 -1.97 -8.77 -13.24
C ARG A 198 -1.10 -9.78 -12.54
N GLY A 199 -1.43 -11.07 -12.72
CA GLY A 199 -0.72 -12.16 -12.06
C GLY A 199 -0.90 -12.16 -10.56
N ASP A 200 -1.88 -11.44 -10.04
CA ASP A 200 -2.21 -11.48 -8.62
C ASP A 200 -2.75 -12.87 -8.27
N ASN A 201 -2.23 -13.49 -7.24
CA ASN A 201 -2.90 -14.66 -6.66
C ASN A 201 -4.19 -14.20 -5.96
N PHE A 202 -5.10 -15.15 -5.68
CA PHE A 202 -6.42 -14.77 -5.16
C PHE A 202 -6.33 -14.08 -3.80
N GLU A 203 -5.35 -14.42 -2.96
CA GLU A 203 -5.13 -13.73 -1.68
C GLU A 203 -4.76 -12.25 -1.88
N GLU A 204 -3.91 -11.93 -2.85
CA GLU A 204 -3.52 -10.56 -3.20
C GLU A 204 -4.67 -9.81 -3.88
N LEU A 205 -5.39 -10.50 -4.79
CA LEU A 205 -6.58 -9.92 -5.43
C LEU A 205 -7.70 -9.66 -4.42
N ALA A 206 -7.90 -10.54 -3.44
CA ALA A 206 -8.91 -10.37 -2.39
C ALA A 206 -8.71 -9.05 -1.64
N LYS A 207 -7.49 -8.72 -1.23
CA LYS A 207 -7.18 -7.44 -0.57
C LYS A 207 -7.55 -6.23 -1.44
N LYS A 208 -7.33 -6.33 -2.76
CA LYS A 208 -7.75 -5.27 -3.71
C LYS A 208 -9.27 -5.18 -3.80
N LEU A 209 -9.98 -6.31 -3.89
CA LEU A 209 -11.44 -6.37 -3.94
C LEU A 209 -12.08 -5.87 -2.65
N GLU A 210 -11.54 -6.23 -1.48
CA GLU A 210 -12.00 -5.76 -0.16
C GLU A 210 -11.94 -4.23 -0.08
N ARG A 211 -10.80 -3.65 -0.48
CA ARG A 211 -10.64 -2.19 -0.52
C ARG A 211 -11.55 -1.52 -1.56
N TRP A 212 -11.74 -2.15 -2.72
CA TRP A 212 -12.52 -1.58 -3.83
C TRP A 212 -14.01 -1.58 -3.58
N TYR A 213 -14.54 -2.71 -3.08
CA TYR A 213 -15.99 -2.94 -2.90
C TYR A 213 -16.47 -2.77 -1.46
N ASN A 214 -15.58 -2.52 -0.51
CA ASN A 214 -15.88 -2.48 0.93
C ASN A 214 -16.54 -3.76 1.41
N VAL A 215 -15.91 -4.90 1.12
CA VAL A 215 -16.32 -6.23 1.54
C VAL A 215 -15.22 -6.92 2.33
N THR A 216 -15.53 -8.03 2.99
CA THR A 216 -14.55 -8.91 3.64
C THR A 216 -14.57 -10.27 2.94
N ILE A 217 -13.40 -10.81 2.59
CA ILE A 217 -13.27 -12.07 1.85
C ILE A 217 -12.59 -13.12 2.74
N PHE A 218 -13.26 -14.23 2.94
CA PHE A 218 -12.79 -15.37 3.71
C PHE A 218 -12.47 -16.56 2.79
N PHE A 219 -11.33 -17.18 2.98
CA PHE A 219 -10.93 -18.37 2.27
C PHE A 219 -11.17 -19.61 3.15
N ALA A 220 -11.97 -20.56 2.67
CA ALA A 220 -12.25 -21.80 3.37
C ALA A 220 -11.09 -22.81 3.28
N ASP A 221 -10.22 -22.66 2.27
CA ASP A 221 -9.06 -23.53 2.08
C ASP A 221 -7.89 -22.78 1.44
N GLU A 222 -6.67 -23.30 1.64
CA GLU A 222 -5.43 -22.68 1.12
C GLU A 222 -5.26 -22.83 -0.40
N LYS A 223 -5.85 -23.87 -0.99
CA LYS A 223 -5.69 -24.17 -2.42
C LYS A 223 -6.26 -23.06 -3.30
N VAL A 224 -7.42 -22.52 -2.93
CA VAL A 224 -8.07 -21.46 -3.70
C VAL A 224 -7.29 -20.15 -3.69
N LYS A 225 -6.50 -19.87 -2.64
CA LYS A 225 -5.67 -18.65 -2.52
C LYS A 225 -4.62 -18.55 -3.62
N SER A 226 -4.14 -19.67 -4.14
CA SER A 226 -3.07 -19.73 -5.15
C SER A 226 -3.55 -19.53 -6.59
N LEU A 227 -4.86 -19.43 -6.85
CA LEU A 227 -5.39 -19.14 -8.19
C LEU A 227 -4.94 -17.76 -8.64
N ASN A 228 -4.46 -17.65 -9.89
CA ASN A 228 -3.90 -16.41 -10.41
C ASN A 228 -4.86 -15.76 -11.41
N PHE A 229 -5.08 -14.46 -11.26
CA PHE A 229 -6.01 -13.69 -12.06
C PHE A 229 -5.35 -12.55 -12.81
N ASN A 230 -5.86 -12.26 -14.00
CA ASN A 230 -5.52 -11.08 -14.80
C ASN A 230 -6.81 -10.43 -15.31
N GLY A 231 -6.90 -9.13 -15.18
CA GLY A 231 -8.08 -8.40 -15.65
C GLY A 231 -8.22 -7.00 -15.07
N SER A 232 -9.37 -6.42 -15.30
CA SER A 232 -9.76 -5.14 -14.73
C SER A 232 -11.26 -5.07 -14.50
N PHE A 233 -11.68 -4.29 -13.50
CA PHE A 233 -13.06 -3.94 -13.22
C PHE A 233 -13.19 -2.42 -13.18
N GLU A 234 -14.28 -1.89 -13.77
CA GLU A 234 -14.57 -0.44 -13.79
C GLU A 234 -15.91 -0.13 -13.13
N ARG A 235 -16.97 -0.74 -13.62
CA ARG A 235 -18.36 -0.47 -13.21
C ARG A 235 -19.07 -1.70 -12.67
N GLU A 236 -18.39 -2.82 -12.68
CA GLU A 236 -18.94 -4.09 -12.21
C GLU A 236 -19.26 -4.01 -10.72
N THR A 237 -20.41 -4.56 -10.35
CA THR A 237 -20.73 -4.80 -8.95
C THR A 237 -19.88 -5.95 -8.42
N VAL A 238 -19.81 -6.13 -7.10
CA VAL A 238 -19.06 -7.23 -6.49
C VAL A 238 -19.56 -8.60 -6.95
N GLU A 239 -20.89 -8.75 -7.14
CA GLU A 239 -21.51 -9.99 -7.65
C GLU A 239 -21.07 -10.26 -9.10
N GLN A 240 -21.04 -9.24 -9.94
CA GLN A 240 -20.58 -9.35 -11.32
C GLN A 240 -19.09 -9.69 -11.37
N ALA A 241 -18.27 -9.05 -10.54
CA ALA A 241 -16.84 -9.32 -10.44
C ALA A 241 -16.57 -10.79 -10.06
N PHE A 242 -17.24 -11.30 -9.01
CA PHE A 242 -17.08 -12.70 -8.60
C PHE A 242 -17.61 -13.68 -9.66
N LYS A 243 -18.70 -13.36 -10.34
CA LYS A 243 -19.19 -14.16 -11.46
C LYS A 243 -18.17 -14.26 -12.60
N TYR A 244 -17.50 -13.14 -12.94
CA TYR A 244 -16.49 -13.15 -14.00
C TYR A 244 -15.21 -13.87 -13.58
N LEU A 245 -14.77 -13.71 -12.33
CA LEU A 245 -13.63 -14.44 -11.79
C LEU A 245 -13.90 -15.95 -11.80
N GLN A 246 -15.09 -16.41 -11.37
CA GLN A 246 -15.49 -17.82 -11.38
C GLN A 246 -15.59 -18.37 -12.82
N ALA A 247 -16.04 -17.57 -13.77
CA ALA A 247 -16.10 -17.99 -15.17
C ALA A 247 -14.71 -18.16 -15.80
N ALA A 248 -13.71 -17.38 -15.33
CA ALA A 248 -12.33 -17.48 -15.79
C ALA A 248 -11.60 -18.68 -15.18
N ILE A 249 -11.78 -18.91 -13.88
CA ILE A 249 -11.15 -20.01 -13.15
C ILE A 249 -12.18 -20.57 -12.17
N PRO A 250 -12.48 -21.90 -12.20
CA PRO A 250 -13.50 -22.49 -11.35
C PRO A 250 -13.15 -22.42 -9.86
N PHE A 251 -14.03 -21.86 -9.06
CA PHE A 251 -14.05 -21.89 -7.59
C PHE A 251 -15.49 -21.72 -7.11
N ASN A 252 -15.77 -21.96 -5.84
CA ASN A 252 -17.08 -21.71 -5.24
C ASN A 252 -17.03 -20.45 -4.40
N TYR A 253 -18.12 -19.68 -4.39
CA TYR A 253 -18.26 -18.51 -3.51
C TYR A 253 -19.70 -18.33 -3.03
N LYS A 254 -19.85 -17.66 -1.90
CA LYS A 254 -21.13 -17.24 -1.33
C LYS A 254 -20.99 -15.81 -0.84
N ILE A 255 -21.92 -14.94 -1.26
CA ILE A 255 -22.00 -13.54 -0.82
C ILE A 255 -23.14 -13.41 0.17
N GLU A 256 -22.87 -12.92 1.37
CA GLU A 256 -23.86 -12.64 2.42
C GLU A 256 -23.56 -11.25 2.99
N ASN A 257 -24.40 -10.27 2.66
CA ASN A 257 -24.16 -8.87 2.97
C ASN A 257 -22.79 -8.39 2.41
N ASN A 258 -21.88 -7.97 3.29
CA ASN A 258 -20.54 -7.53 2.92
C ASN A 258 -19.46 -8.61 3.13
N GLU A 259 -19.86 -9.85 3.40
CA GLU A 259 -18.95 -10.97 3.61
C GLU A 259 -19.02 -11.95 2.45
N ILE A 260 -17.87 -12.41 1.98
CA ILE A 260 -17.74 -13.31 0.85
C ILE A 260 -16.89 -14.51 1.27
N SER A 261 -17.46 -15.69 1.26
CA SER A 261 -16.74 -16.95 1.50
C SER A 261 -16.34 -17.59 0.18
N VAL A 262 -15.07 -17.96 0.05
CA VAL A 262 -14.50 -18.56 -1.16
C VAL A 262 -13.88 -19.91 -0.85
N SER A 263 -14.13 -20.92 -1.72
CA SER A 263 -13.57 -22.26 -1.58
C SER A 263 -13.18 -22.87 -2.93
N SER A 264 -12.30 -23.87 -2.92
CA SER A 264 -11.95 -24.62 -4.12
C SER A 264 -13.19 -25.30 -4.73
N SER A 265 -13.24 -25.35 -6.07
CA SER A 265 -14.13 -26.28 -6.76
C SER A 265 -13.66 -27.72 -6.55
N GLN A 266 -14.60 -28.63 -6.29
CA GLN A 266 -14.31 -30.08 -6.21
C GLN A 266 -13.81 -30.63 -7.54
#